data_672707306b299aba6dd5a7c815876628
#
_entry.id   672707306b299aba6dd5a7c815876628
#
_cell.length_a   1.000
_cell.length_b   1.000
_cell.length_c   1.000
_cell.angle_alpha   90.00
_cell.angle_beta   90.00
_cell.angle_gamma   90.00
#
_symmetry.space_group_name_H-M   'P 1'
#
loop_
_entity.id
_entity.type
_entity.pdbx_description
1 polymer ?
#
loop_
_entity_poly.entity_id
_entity_poly.type
_entity_poly.pdbx_seq_one_letter_code
_entity_poly.pdbx_strand_id
1 'polypeptide(L)'
;MSQKIIHTKQAAAMSQQVEQLPFQKVLIANRGEIAVRVIRACRDLGLSSVAVFSDADRDAPHVRLADEAIRLGPPPASESYLNIPKLLAAAKETGARAIHPGYGFLSENDQFADACAEAGLIFIGPPGSVMRLLGEKTAAKRIAQDAGVPIVPGYNARLEDAAQARRVAEDIGYPVLLKAAAGGGGKGIRFVHRAEDLEASLRLARSEAATAFGDDTVYMEKAVHPARHIEVQIFADTLGNVVHLGERECSIQRRHQKLIEESPSVALDDELRARFTDAAVALGKAAGYVNAGTVEFLLGPDGNFYFLEVNTRLQVEHPVTEWRTGLDLVREQLRVAAGLPLSFQQEDVRFSGHAIEARISAEDPLNRFLPASGIVAALHDPAGPGVRVESGVYAGMQVPLYYDPLLAKLICWGTDRSEALARMRRALDEYTIAGVRTTIPFAQWIVRQQRFVAGDFSTDFIAEEWHPETLEESPEQVNGQTDARAMDGTQALEPDELAALVAALVAEQLEHARSQRARSGAESERETSRWRAAGRRAGMGSW
;
A
#
# COMPACT_ATOMS: atom_id res chain seq x y z
N MET A 1 -41.27 -9.06 8.60
CA MET A 1 -41.53 -9.38 7.17
C MET A 1 -40.92 -8.36 6.20
N SER A 2 -40.88 -7.07 6.51
CA SER A 2 -40.35 -6.02 5.61
C SER A 2 -38.85 -6.08 5.32
N GLN A 3 -37.99 -6.45 6.27
CA GLN A 3 -36.53 -6.51 6.06
C GLN A 3 -36.06 -7.63 5.10
N LYS A 4 -36.73 -8.80 5.13
CA LYS A 4 -36.42 -9.89 4.19
C LYS A 4 -36.77 -9.54 2.73
N ILE A 5 -37.81 -8.73 2.52
CA ILE A 5 -38.23 -8.31 1.17
C ILE A 5 -37.27 -7.27 0.58
N ILE A 6 -36.65 -6.42 1.42
CA ILE A 6 -35.66 -5.43 0.99
C ILE A 6 -34.38 -6.10 0.54
N HIS A 7 -33.85 -7.07 1.31
CA HIS A 7 -32.64 -7.82 0.91
C HIS A 7 -32.85 -8.68 -0.35
N THR A 8 -34.02 -9.26 -0.54
CA THR A 8 -34.31 -10.06 -1.74
C THR A 8 -34.44 -9.17 -2.99
N LYS A 9 -35.01 -7.95 -2.84
CA LYS A 9 -35.08 -6.99 -3.95
C LYS A 9 -33.72 -6.39 -4.30
N GLN A 10 -32.87 -6.12 -3.32
CA GLN A 10 -31.50 -5.67 -3.56
C GLN A 10 -30.64 -6.75 -4.21
N ALA A 11 -30.71 -8.00 -3.76
CA ALA A 11 -30.02 -9.12 -4.37
C ALA A 11 -30.50 -9.39 -5.81
N ALA A 12 -31.80 -9.29 -6.07
CA ALA A 12 -32.36 -9.44 -7.41
C ALA A 12 -32.00 -8.24 -8.33
N ALA A 13 -31.95 -7.02 -7.78
CA ALA A 13 -31.50 -5.83 -8.53
C ALA A 13 -30.00 -5.91 -8.84
N MET A 14 -29.19 -6.47 -7.93
CA MET A 14 -27.75 -6.68 -8.16
C MET A 14 -27.50 -7.74 -9.24
N SER A 15 -28.25 -8.84 -9.30
CA SER A 15 -28.11 -9.85 -10.37
C SER A 15 -28.55 -9.33 -11.74
N GLN A 16 -29.54 -8.45 -11.80
CA GLN A 16 -29.98 -7.79 -13.05
C GLN A 16 -29.01 -6.71 -13.52
N GLN A 17 -28.21 -6.10 -12.64
CA GLN A 17 -27.24 -5.08 -13.01
C GLN A 17 -26.00 -5.65 -13.73
N VAL A 18 -25.63 -6.90 -13.47
CA VAL A 18 -24.47 -7.55 -14.14
C VAL A 18 -24.75 -7.77 -15.65
N GLU A 19 -25.99 -8.01 -16.04
CA GLU A 19 -26.37 -8.15 -17.46
C GLU A 19 -26.32 -6.84 -18.27
N GLN A 20 -26.13 -5.69 -17.63
CA GLN A 20 -26.20 -4.37 -18.26
C GLN A 20 -24.86 -3.62 -18.33
N LEU A 21 -23.72 -4.21 -17.90
CA LEU A 21 -22.43 -3.55 -18.03
C LEU A 21 -22.03 -3.44 -19.51
N PRO A 22 -21.46 -2.30 -19.96
CA PRO A 22 -21.06 -2.09 -21.36
C PRO A 22 -19.89 -2.97 -21.80
N PHE A 23 -19.32 -3.73 -20.88
CA PHE A 23 -18.26 -4.70 -21.10
C PHE A 23 -18.52 -5.99 -20.30
N GLN A 24 -18.12 -7.12 -20.88
CA GLN A 24 -18.19 -8.43 -20.22
C GLN A 24 -16.80 -9.03 -19.98
N LYS A 25 -15.76 -8.36 -20.48
CA LYS A 25 -14.38 -8.83 -20.38
C LYS A 25 -13.45 -7.65 -20.07
N VAL A 26 -12.57 -7.86 -19.09
CA VAL A 26 -11.62 -6.87 -18.57
C VAL A 26 -10.19 -7.39 -18.75
N LEU A 27 -9.33 -6.63 -19.43
CA LEU A 27 -7.90 -6.87 -19.44
C LEU A 27 -7.28 -6.22 -18.20
N ILE A 28 -6.44 -6.96 -17.48
CA ILE A 28 -5.76 -6.50 -16.28
C ILE A 28 -4.32 -6.16 -16.66
N ALA A 29 -4.04 -4.87 -16.83
CA ALA A 29 -2.74 -4.34 -17.25
C ALA A 29 -1.75 -4.25 -16.07
N ASN A 30 -1.65 -5.33 -15.31
CA ASN A 30 -0.81 -5.42 -14.12
C ASN A 30 -0.43 -6.89 -13.81
N ARG A 31 0.31 -7.11 -12.72
CA ARG A 31 0.82 -8.39 -12.27
C ARG A 31 0.72 -8.54 -10.74
N GLY A 32 1.14 -9.70 -10.24
CA GLY A 32 1.27 -9.94 -8.80
C GLY A 32 -0.07 -9.95 -8.08
N GLU A 33 -0.06 -9.56 -6.81
CA GLU A 33 -1.22 -9.64 -5.94
C GLU A 33 -2.38 -8.76 -6.40
N ILE A 34 -2.09 -7.56 -6.95
CA ILE A 34 -3.16 -6.66 -7.43
C ILE A 34 -3.89 -7.25 -8.65
N ALA A 35 -3.18 -7.92 -9.56
CA ALA A 35 -3.84 -8.59 -10.68
C ALA A 35 -4.76 -9.72 -10.17
N VAL A 36 -4.33 -10.49 -9.16
CA VAL A 36 -5.18 -11.50 -8.49
C VAL A 36 -6.40 -10.84 -7.85
N ARG A 37 -6.20 -9.69 -7.18
CA ARG A 37 -7.30 -8.92 -6.54
C ARG A 37 -8.35 -8.48 -7.55
N VAL A 38 -7.92 -7.97 -8.70
CA VAL A 38 -8.83 -7.52 -9.78
C VAL A 38 -9.55 -8.71 -10.42
N ILE A 39 -8.85 -9.84 -10.66
CA ILE A 39 -9.47 -11.08 -11.18
C ILE A 39 -10.61 -11.54 -10.28
N ARG A 40 -10.40 -11.52 -8.95
CA ARG A 40 -11.43 -11.89 -7.97
C ARG A 40 -12.65 -10.98 -8.07
N ALA A 41 -12.46 -9.65 -8.14
CA ALA A 41 -13.56 -8.71 -8.31
C ALA A 41 -14.30 -8.90 -9.65
N CYS A 42 -13.60 -9.20 -10.74
CA CYS A 42 -14.23 -9.54 -12.01
C CYS A 42 -15.13 -10.78 -11.87
N ARG A 43 -14.63 -11.84 -11.23
CA ARG A 43 -15.42 -13.07 -10.99
C ARG A 43 -16.67 -12.83 -10.15
N ASP A 44 -16.55 -12.03 -9.09
CA ASP A 44 -17.68 -11.68 -8.22
C ASP A 44 -18.77 -10.88 -8.95
N LEU A 45 -18.39 -10.20 -10.03
CA LEU A 45 -19.29 -9.47 -10.93
C LEU A 45 -19.73 -10.29 -12.16
N GLY A 46 -19.26 -11.55 -12.31
CA GLY A 46 -19.55 -12.37 -13.47
C GLY A 46 -18.86 -11.89 -14.77
N LEU A 47 -17.77 -11.10 -14.65
CA LEU A 47 -16.97 -10.62 -15.77
C LEU A 47 -15.82 -11.58 -16.06
N SER A 48 -15.52 -11.79 -17.35
CA SER A 48 -14.32 -12.52 -17.76
C SER A 48 -13.07 -11.66 -17.59
N SER A 49 -11.99 -12.27 -17.15
CA SER A 49 -10.70 -11.63 -16.90
C SER A 49 -9.64 -12.08 -17.90
N VAL A 50 -8.84 -11.13 -18.39
CA VAL A 50 -7.67 -11.38 -19.22
C VAL A 50 -6.43 -10.91 -18.46
N ALA A 51 -5.56 -11.83 -18.07
CA ALA A 51 -4.26 -11.49 -17.54
C ALA A 51 -3.27 -11.21 -18.69
N VAL A 52 -2.32 -10.31 -18.43
CA VAL A 52 -1.13 -10.16 -19.26
C VAL A 52 0.10 -10.58 -18.47
N PHE A 53 1.12 -11.12 -19.15
CA PHE A 53 2.32 -11.56 -18.46
C PHE A 53 3.59 -11.43 -19.33
N SER A 54 4.70 -11.12 -18.67
CA SER A 54 6.04 -11.26 -19.23
C SER A 54 6.56 -12.69 -19.05
N ASP A 55 7.66 -13.03 -19.68
CA ASP A 55 8.27 -14.36 -19.54
C ASP A 55 8.63 -14.71 -18.11
N ALA A 56 8.97 -13.72 -17.26
CA ALA A 56 9.26 -13.94 -15.84
C ALA A 56 8.02 -14.30 -15.01
N ASP A 57 6.82 -13.96 -15.47
CA ASP A 57 5.57 -14.20 -14.75
C ASP A 57 4.71 -15.30 -15.37
N ARG A 58 5.27 -16.09 -16.31
CA ARG A 58 4.53 -17.13 -17.05
C ARG A 58 3.69 -18.04 -16.14
N ASP A 59 4.23 -18.39 -14.99
CA ASP A 59 3.61 -19.31 -14.04
C ASP A 59 3.00 -18.61 -12.81
N ALA A 60 2.94 -17.27 -12.82
CA ALA A 60 2.44 -16.48 -11.70
C ALA A 60 0.94 -16.73 -11.42
N PRO A 61 0.47 -16.53 -10.17
CA PRO A 61 -0.92 -16.82 -9.78
C PRO A 61 -1.97 -16.11 -10.63
N HIS A 62 -1.73 -14.86 -11.02
CA HIS A 62 -2.69 -14.10 -11.83
C HIS A 62 -2.87 -14.71 -13.24
N VAL A 63 -1.82 -15.31 -13.82
CA VAL A 63 -1.88 -15.98 -15.12
C VAL A 63 -2.74 -17.24 -15.03
N ARG A 64 -2.61 -18.01 -13.93
CA ARG A 64 -3.35 -19.25 -13.70
C ARG A 64 -4.81 -19.02 -13.31
N LEU A 65 -5.09 -17.89 -12.66
CA LEU A 65 -6.42 -17.55 -12.14
C LEU A 65 -7.31 -16.86 -13.16
N ALA A 66 -6.75 -16.13 -14.13
CA ALA A 66 -7.52 -15.45 -15.16
C ALA A 66 -8.21 -16.45 -16.11
N ASP A 67 -9.29 -16.01 -16.77
CA ASP A 67 -10.00 -16.83 -17.76
C ASP A 67 -9.19 -16.95 -19.06
N GLU A 68 -8.44 -15.90 -19.41
CA GLU A 68 -7.51 -15.87 -20.55
C GLU A 68 -6.19 -15.20 -20.11
N ALA A 69 -5.09 -15.52 -20.81
CA ALA A 69 -3.80 -14.90 -20.53
C ALA A 69 -3.00 -14.66 -21.82
N ILE A 70 -2.43 -13.45 -21.94
CA ILE A 70 -1.66 -13.03 -23.12
C ILE A 70 -0.22 -12.72 -22.74
N ARG A 71 0.72 -13.33 -23.43
CA ARG A 71 2.16 -13.06 -23.27
C ARG A 71 2.53 -11.70 -23.90
N LEU A 72 3.12 -10.80 -23.10
CA LEU A 72 3.61 -9.51 -23.58
C LEU A 72 5.04 -9.56 -24.16
N GLY A 73 5.87 -10.49 -23.69
CA GLY A 73 7.26 -10.62 -24.16
C GLY A 73 8.27 -10.79 -23.01
N PRO A 74 9.51 -10.31 -23.21
CA PRO A 74 10.59 -10.51 -22.25
C PRO A 74 10.36 -9.77 -20.91
N PRO A 75 11.15 -10.11 -19.86
CA PRO A 75 10.94 -9.61 -18.50
C PRO A 75 11.01 -8.09 -18.32
N PRO A 76 11.89 -7.31 -19.01
CA PRO A 76 11.96 -5.86 -18.76
C PRO A 76 10.59 -5.19 -18.91
N ALA A 77 10.21 -4.37 -17.92
CA ALA A 77 8.90 -3.73 -17.88
C ALA A 77 8.64 -2.85 -19.12
N SER A 78 9.65 -2.16 -19.64
CA SER A 78 9.55 -1.36 -20.87
C SER A 78 9.20 -2.18 -22.13
N GLU A 79 9.51 -3.47 -22.11
CA GLU A 79 9.22 -4.39 -23.20
C GLU A 79 7.93 -5.21 -22.97
N SER A 80 7.32 -5.06 -21.80
CA SER A 80 6.14 -5.82 -21.38
C SER A 80 5.06 -4.90 -20.78
N TYR A 81 4.98 -4.77 -19.45
CA TYR A 81 3.90 -4.09 -18.72
C TYR A 81 3.83 -2.56 -18.95
N LEU A 82 4.91 -1.92 -19.38
CA LEU A 82 4.95 -0.50 -19.75
C LEU A 82 4.77 -0.27 -21.26
N ASN A 83 4.54 -1.33 -22.03
CA ASN A 83 4.40 -1.23 -23.49
C ASN A 83 2.92 -1.04 -23.87
N ILE A 84 2.48 0.20 -24.01
CA ILE A 84 1.10 0.57 -24.36
C ILE A 84 0.62 -0.15 -25.64
N PRO A 85 1.35 -0.14 -26.77
CA PRO A 85 0.93 -0.85 -27.98
C PRO A 85 0.63 -2.34 -27.76
N LYS A 86 1.44 -3.04 -26.95
CA LYS A 86 1.22 -4.47 -26.68
C LYS A 86 -0.03 -4.70 -25.82
N LEU A 87 -0.28 -3.84 -24.84
CA LEU A 87 -1.47 -3.92 -24.00
C LEU A 87 -2.76 -3.70 -24.81
N LEU A 88 -2.76 -2.70 -25.69
CA LEU A 88 -3.90 -2.44 -26.58
C LEU A 88 -4.11 -3.58 -27.59
N ALA A 89 -3.02 -4.15 -28.13
CA ALA A 89 -3.09 -5.31 -29.02
C ALA A 89 -3.68 -6.53 -28.29
N ALA A 90 -3.26 -6.81 -27.04
CA ALA A 90 -3.80 -7.89 -26.23
C ALA A 90 -5.29 -7.69 -25.92
N ALA A 91 -5.74 -6.46 -25.63
CA ALA A 91 -7.15 -6.16 -25.45
C ALA A 91 -7.97 -6.41 -26.74
N LYS A 92 -7.45 -6.01 -27.88
CA LYS A 92 -8.07 -6.23 -29.19
C LYS A 92 -8.14 -7.73 -29.54
N GLU A 93 -7.07 -8.47 -29.31
CA GLU A 93 -6.96 -9.90 -29.60
C GLU A 93 -7.98 -10.71 -28.81
N THR A 94 -8.14 -10.39 -27.51
CA THR A 94 -9.06 -11.10 -26.60
C THR A 94 -10.50 -10.58 -26.65
N GLY A 95 -10.73 -9.44 -27.31
CA GLY A 95 -12.02 -8.78 -27.30
C GLY A 95 -12.38 -8.14 -25.95
N ALA A 96 -11.40 -7.88 -25.09
CA ALA A 96 -11.62 -7.10 -23.88
C ALA A 96 -12.01 -5.67 -24.23
N ARG A 97 -13.03 -5.13 -23.57
CA ARG A 97 -13.54 -3.78 -23.80
C ARG A 97 -13.23 -2.81 -22.67
N ALA A 98 -12.69 -3.30 -21.58
CA ALA A 98 -12.22 -2.49 -20.46
C ALA A 98 -10.82 -2.93 -20.03
N ILE A 99 -10.03 -1.99 -19.52
CA ILE A 99 -8.68 -2.22 -19.01
C ILE A 99 -8.59 -1.72 -17.58
N HIS A 100 -8.19 -2.60 -16.66
CA HIS A 100 -7.89 -2.24 -15.27
C HIS A 100 -6.37 -2.13 -15.09
N PRO A 101 -5.82 -0.94 -14.76
CA PRO A 101 -4.39 -0.75 -14.64
C PRO A 101 -3.82 -1.22 -13.28
N GLY A 102 -4.66 -1.49 -12.27
CA GLY A 102 -4.23 -1.71 -10.90
C GLY A 102 -3.58 -0.47 -10.27
N TYR A 103 -2.41 -0.65 -9.69
CA TYR A 103 -1.51 0.42 -9.24
C TYR A 103 -0.07 0.17 -9.71
N GLY A 104 0.79 1.19 -9.72
CA GLY A 104 2.11 1.13 -10.35
C GLY A 104 2.02 1.05 -11.88
N PHE A 105 3.12 0.73 -12.55
CA PHE A 105 3.21 0.68 -14.01
C PHE A 105 2.53 1.87 -14.72
N LEU A 106 1.45 1.62 -15.45
CA LEU A 106 0.72 2.63 -16.23
C LEU A 106 -0.54 3.16 -15.56
N SER A 107 -0.76 2.87 -14.26
CA SER A 107 -2.00 3.25 -13.59
C SER A 107 -2.21 4.77 -13.44
N GLU A 108 -1.14 5.57 -13.47
CA GLU A 108 -1.16 7.04 -13.45
C GLU A 108 -0.63 7.65 -14.75
N ASN A 109 -0.58 6.85 -15.83
CA ASN A 109 -0.11 7.32 -17.12
C ASN A 109 -1.28 7.85 -17.95
N ASP A 110 -1.34 9.16 -18.10
CA ASP A 110 -2.37 9.87 -18.86
C ASP A 110 -2.40 9.48 -20.34
N GLN A 111 -1.22 9.23 -20.95
CA GLN A 111 -1.13 8.79 -22.35
C GLN A 111 -1.73 7.40 -22.54
N PHE A 112 -1.62 6.52 -21.54
CA PHE A 112 -2.26 5.20 -21.58
C PHE A 112 -3.78 5.32 -21.47
N ALA A 113 -4.28 6.16 -20.58
CA ALA A 113 -5.72 6.41 -20.46
C ALA A 113 -6.30 6.99 -21.75
N ASP A 114 -5.62 7.96 -22.36
CA ASP A 114 -6.01 8.56 -23.63
C ASP A 114 -5.95 7.53 -24.78
N ALA A 115 -4.89 6.73 -24.88
CA ALA A 115 -4.75 5.68 -25.89
C ALA A 115 -5.83 4.59 -25.77
N CYS A 116 -6.27 4.26 -24.55
CA CYS A 116 -7.42 3.38 -24.33
C CYS A 116 -8.69 4.00 -24.91
N ALA A 117 -8.97 5.27 -24.61
CA ALA A 117 -10.15 5.98 -25.11
C ALA A 117 -10.13 6.08 -26.65
N GLU A 118 -9.00 6.41 -27.26
CA GLU A 118 -8.82 6.44 -28.72
C GLU A 118 -9.04 5.06 -29.38
N ALA A 119 -8.67 3.99 -28.67
CA ALA A 119 -8.92 2.62 -29.11
C ALA A 119 -10.36 2.13 -28.87
N GLY A 120 -11.25 2.95 -28.28
CA GLY A 120 -12.61 2.58 -27.92
C GLY A 120 -12.69 1.63 -26.72
N LEU A 121 -11.66 1.63 -25.88
CA LEU A 121 -11.57 0.84 -24.65
C LEU A 121 -11.90 1.70 -23.43
N ILE A 122 -12.57 1.12 -22.45
CA ILE A 122 -12.87 1.78 -21.19
C ILE A 122 -11.66 1.60 -20.25
N PHE A 123 -11.01 2.71 -19.89
CA PHE A 123 -9.99 2.73 -18.85
C PHE A 123 -10.65 2.76 -17.47
N ILE A 124 -10.33 1.81 -16.59
CA ILE A 124 -10.89 1.74 -15.23
C ILE A 124 -10.03 2.59 -14.29
N GLY A 125 -10.40 3.84 -14.20
CA GLY A 125 -9.70 4.91 -13.48
C GLY A 125 -10.19 6.28 -13.91
N PRO A 126 -9.54 7.37 -13.48
CA PRO A 126 -9.85 8.71 -13.92
C PRO A 126 -9.45 8.94 -15.39
N PRO A 127 -10.05 9.90 -16.09
CA PRO A 127 -9.64 10.25 -17.44
C PRO A 127 -8.24 10.88 -17.47
N GLY A 128 -7.52 10.74 -18.60
CA GLY A 128 -6.16 11.26 -18.78
C GLY A 128 -6.04 12.76 -18.50
N SER A 129 -7.07 13.55 -18.80
CA SER A 129 -7.11 14.99 -18.47
C SER A 129 -7.03 15.28 -16.97
N VAL A 130 -7.69 14.48 -16.13
CA VAL A 130 -7.64 14.60 -14.65
C VAL A 130 -6.29 14.12 -14.14
N MET A 131 -5.74 13.05 -14.72
CA MET A 131 -4.39 12.59 -14.37
C MET A 131 -3.33 13.65 -14.65
N ARG A 132 -3.35 14.30 -15.81
CA ARG A 132 -2.43 15.41 -16.14
C ARG A 132 -2.58 16.58 -15.19
N LEU A 133 -3.82 16.96 -14.92
CA LEU A 133 -4.15 18.09 -14.07
C LEU A 133 -3.63 17.92 -12.64
N LEU A 134 -3.78 16.73 -12.06
CA LEU A 134 -3.38 16.41 -10.69
C LEU A 134 -1.96 15.85 -10.59
N GLY A 135 -1.40 15.32 -11.68
CA GLY A 135 -0.01 14.84 -11.75
C GLY A 135 1.01 15.96 -11.85
N GLU A 136 0.64 17.14 -12.40
CA GLU A 136 1.50 18.31 -12.37
C GLU A 136 1.43 19.00 -11.01
N LYS A 137 2.53 18.98 -10.24
CA LYS A 137 2.58 19.46 -8.86
C LYS A 137 2.09 20.90 -8.68
N THR A 138 2.44 21.78 -9.63
CA THR A 138 2.05 23.20 -9.57
C THR A 138 0.54 23.37 -9.83
N ALA A 139 0.01 22.65 -10.81
CA ALA A 139 -1.42 22.66 -11.11
C ALA A 139 -2.24 22.07 -9.96
N ALA A 140 -1.81 20.92 -9.42
CA ALA A 140 -2.46 20.27 -8.29
C ALA A 140 -2.50 21.18 -7.05
N LYS A 141 -1.38 21.86 -6.70
CA LYS A 141 -1.33 22.83 -5.59
C LYS A 141 -2.28 24.01 -5.83
N ARG A 142 -2.35 24.53 -7.06
CA ARG A 142 -3.26 25.62 -7.39
C ARG A 142 -4.72 25.21 -7.20
N ILE A 143 -5.10 24.04 -7.71
CA ILE A 143 -6.46 23.52 -7.53
C ILE A 143 -6.78 23.31 -6.04
N ALA A 144 -5.82 22.76 -5.28
CA ALA A 144 -5.97 22.58 -3.85
C ALA A 144 -6.20 23.94 -3.16
N GLN A 145 -5.41 24.96 -3.49
CA GLN A 145 -5.54 26.31 -2.94
C GLN A 145 -6.88 26.96 -3.33
N ASP A 146 -7.29 26.84 -4.59
CA ASP A 146 -8.57 27.36 -5.10
C ASP A 146 -9.77 26.66 -4.44
N ALA A 147 -9.62 25.39 -4.07
CA ALA A 147 -10.60 24.61 -3.32
C ALA A 147 -10.57 24.86 -1.79
N GLY A 148 -9.72 25.77 -1.31
CA GLY A 148 -9.56 26.07 0.12
C GLY A 148 -8.80 25.01 0.91
N VAL A 149 -8.09 24.10 0.25
CA VAL A 149 -7.27 23.06 0.88
C VAL A 149 -5.92 23.66 1.30
N PRO A 150 -5.49 23.50 2.56
CA PRO A 150 -4.21 24.01 3.01
C PRO A 150 -3.05 23.42 2.22
N ILE A 151 -2.17 24.27 1.70
CA ILE A 151 -0.92 23.86 1.05
C ILE A 151 0.28 24.21 1.93
N VAL A 152 1.39 23.46 1.78
CA VAL A 152 2.62 23.78 2.49
C VAL A 152 3.07 25.20 2.12
N PRO A 153 3.27 26.11 3.09
CA PRO A 153 3.80 27.44 2.82
C PRO A 153 5.14 27.36 2.09
N GLY A 154 5.30 28.13 1.04
CA GLY A 154 6.51 28.01 0.24
C GLY A 154 6.61 29.08 -0.84
N TYR A 155 7.79 29.13 -1.45
CA TYR A 155 8.12 29.96 -2.60
C TYR A 155 8.32 29.04 -3.81
N ASN A 156 7.31 28.98 -4.65
CA ASN A 156 7.24 28.01 -5.77
C ASN A 156 7.97 28.51 -7.05
N ALA A 157 8.63 29.67 -7.00
CA ALA A 157 9.47 30.15 -8.08
C ALA A 157 10.95 29.78 -7.85
N ARG A 158 11.76 29.88 -8.89
CA ARG A 158 13.21 29.72 -8.78
C ARG A 158 13.77 30.69 -7.75
N LEU A 159 14.60 30.18 -6.84
CA LEU A 159 15.42 31.01 -5.97
C LEU A 159 16.60 31.54 -6.81
N GLU A 160 16.74 32.84 -6.96
CA GLU A 160 17.77 33.42 -7.84
C GLU A 160 19.15 33.43 -7.16
N ASP A 161 19.20 33.83 -5.89
CA ASP A 161 20.42 33.96 -5.12
C ASP A 161 20.24 33.65 -3.63
N ALA A 162 21.33 33.62 -2.89
CA ALA A 162 21.33 33.34 -1.45
C ALA A 162 20.62 34.41 -0.63
N ALA A 163 20.64 35.66 -1.09
CA ALA A 163 19.99 36.77 -0.37
C ALA A 163 18.46 36.68 -0.47
N GLN A 164 17.95 36.35 -1.65
CA GLN A 164 16.53 36.05 -1.82
C GLN A 164 16.11 34.82 -1.02
N ALA A 165 16.89 33.74 -1.10
CA ALA A 165 16.61 32.53 -0.35
C ALA A 165 16.53 32.78 1.16
N ARG A 166 17.39 33.64 1.70
CA ARG A 166 17.36 34.01 3.12
C ARG A 166 16.08 34.77 3.48
N ARG A 167 15.68 35.78 2.70
CA ARG A 167 14.42 36.51 2.93
C ARG A 167 13.21 35.55 2.89
N VAL A 168 13.14 34.70 1.88
CA VAL A 168 12.07 33.70 1.74
C VAL A 168 12.05 32.75 2.93
N ALA A 169 13.21 32.26 3.39
CA ALA A 169 13.30 31.39 4.54
C ALA A 169 12.90 32.07 5.85
N GLU A 170 13.20 33.35 6.01
CA GLU A 170 12.78 34.17 7.15
C GLU A 170 11.25 34.35 7.16
N ASP A 171 10.65 34.61 6.00
CA ASP A 171 9.19 34.78 5.85
C ASP A 171 8.44 33.46 6.12
N ILE A 172 8.95 32.34 5.62
CA ILE A 172 8.36 31.00 5.82
C ILE A 172 8.61 30.49 7.25
N GLY A 173 9.74 30.84 7.83
CA GLY A 173 10.25 30.36 9.12
C GLY A 173 10.94 28.99 9.01
N TYR A 174 12.11 28.86 9.67
CA TYR A 174 12.84 27.60 9.75
C TYR A 174 12.10 26.56 10.60
N PRO A 175 12.32 25.25 10.35
CA PRO A 175 13.12 24.66 9.27
C PRO A 175 12.45 24.77 7.90
N VAL A 176 13.27 24.75 6.82
CA VAL A 176 12.78 24.78 5.42
C VAL A 176 13.36 23.64 4.61
N LEU A 177 12.68 23.29 3.52
CA LEU A 177 13.12 22.32 2.51
C LEU A 177 13.49 23.04 1.23
N LEU A 178 14.67 22.76 0.70
CA LEU A 178 15.06 23.11 -0.66
C LEU A 178 14.76 21.92 -1.57
N LYS A 179 14.05 22.14 -2.66
CA LYS A 179 13.60 21.09 -3.58
C LYS A 179 13.98 21.42 -5.02
N ALA A 180 14.58 20.47 -5.72
CA ALA A 180 14.80 20.57 -7.16
C ALA A 180 13.46 20.55 -7.92
N ALA A 181 13.26 21.47 -8.87
CA ALA A 181 12.02 21.56 -9.64
C ALA A 181 11.76 20.30 -10.47
N ALA A 182 12.80 19.71 -11.07
CA ALA A 182 12.74 18.47 -11.82
C ALA A 182 12.86 17.22 -10.94
N GLY A 183 12.99 17.37 -9.60
CA GLY A 183 13.13 16.27 -8.65
C GLY A 183 11.82 15.56 -8.36
N GLY A 184 11.90 14.24 -8.07
CA GLY A 184 10.75 13.42 -7.71
C GLY A 184 11.16 12.24 -6.81
N GLY A 185 10.19 11.63 -6.12
CA GLY A 185 10.43 10.45 -5.28
C GLY A 185 11.45 10.66 -4.16
N GLY A 186 11.50 11.88 -3.56
CA GLY A 186 12.43 12.21 -2.48
C GLY A 186 13.84 12.58 -2.93
N LYS A 187 14.16 12.56 -4.22
CA LYS A 187 15.47 12.96 -4.75
C LYS A 187 15.52 14.48 -4.99
N GLY A 188 16.66 15.11 -4.67
CA GLY A 188 16.84 16.56 -4.84
C GLY A 188 16.17 17.38 -3.73
N ILE A 189 15.97 16.80 -2.53
CA ILE A 189 15.42 17.48 -1.35
C ILE A 189 16.53 17.66 -0.31
N ARG A 190 16.66 18.90 0.24
CA ARG A 190 17.59 19.20 1.33
C ARG A 190 16.85 19.90 2.46
N PHE A 191 17.05 19.37 3.65
CA PHE A 191 16.54 19.94 4.90
C PHE A 191 17.50 21.03 5.38
N VAL A 192 16.97 22.19 5.75
CA VAL A 192 17.75 23.32 6.28
C VAL A 192 17.15 23.75 7.62
N HIS A 193 17.86 23.44 8.68
CA HIS A 193 17.38 23.70 10.04
C HIS A 193 17.57 25.16 10.47
N ARG A 194 18.65 25.81 10.00
CA ARG A 194 19.07 27.12 10.48
C ARG A 194 19.59 27.99 9.33
N ALA A 195 19.56 29.30 9.57
CA ALA A 195 19.96 30.30 8.58
C ALA A 195 21.42 30.14 8.11
N GLU A 196 22.30 29.70 9.02
CA GLU A 196 23.73 29.54 8.72
C GLU A 196 23.99 28.45 7.65
N ASP A 197 23.13 27.44 7.60
CA ASP A 197 23.29 26.30 6.71
C ASP A 197 22.68 26.54 5.30
N LEU A 198 21.88 27.62 5.14
CA LEU A 198 21.06 27.84 3.95
C LEU A 198 21.87 28.01 2.66
N GLU A 199 22.90 28.85 2.68
CA GLU A 199 23.68 29.16 1.48
C GLU A 199 24.46 27.93 0.97
N ALA A 200 25.09 27.20 1.88
CA ALA A 200 25.79 25.96 1.54
C ALA A 200 24.82 24.90 0.99
N SER A 201 23.65 24.76 1.63
CA SER A 201 22.61 23.84 1.20
C SER A 201 22.03 24.19 -0.16
N LEU A 202 21.82 25.48 -0.45
CA LEU A 202 21.33 25.95 -1.75
C LEU A 202 22.31 25.64 -2.88
N ARG A 203 23.62 25.90 -2.67
CA ARG A 203 24.67 25.58 -3.65
C ARG A 203 24.71 24.08 -3.97
N LEU A 204 24.65 23.25 -2.92
CA LEU A 204 24.65 21.80 -3.06
C LEU A 204 23.38 21.31 -3.76
N ALA A 205 22.20 21.81 -3.38
CA ALA A 205 20.93 21.45 -4.01
C ALA A 205 20.92 21.75 -5.51
N ARG A 206 21.44 22.93 -5.91
CA ARG A 206 21.56 23.30 -7.32
C ARG A 206 22.53 22.41 -8.10
N SER A 207 23.71 22.13 -7.52
CA SER A 207 24.71 21.26 -8.13
C SER A 207 24.17 19.84 -8.37
N GLU A 208 23.46 19.29 -7.37
CA GLU A 208 22.82 17.99 -7.47
C GLU A 208 21.69 17.99 -8.52
N ALA A 209 20.85 19.04 -8.52
CA ALA A 209 19.76 19.18 -9.47
C ALA A 209 20.30 19.27 -10.92
N ALA A 210 21.32 20.11 -11.15
CA ALA A 210 21.98 20.21 -12.44
C ALA A 210 22.57 18.87 -12.92
N THR A 211 23.24 18.15 -12.01
CA THR A 211 23.89 16.87 -12.34
C THR A 211 22.87 15.76 -12.60
N ALA A 212 21.82 15.67 -11.77
CA ALA A 212 20.86 14.56 -11.83
C ALA A 212 19.75 14.78 -12.88
N PHE A 213 19.37 16.04 -13.14
CA PHE A 213 18.18 16.35 -13.93
C PHE A 213 18.47 17.32 -15.09
N GLY A 214 19.70 17.89 -15.18
CA GLY A 214 20.05 18.88 -16.20
C GLY A 214 19.43 20.28 -15.99
N ASP A 215 18.74 20.49 -14.86
CA ASP A 215 18.10 21.75 -14.46
C ASP A 215 18.49 22.08 -13.01
N ASP A 216 19.07 23.26 -12.77
CA ASP A 216 19.52 23.73 -11.47
C ASP A 216 18.42 24.50 -10.69
N THR A 217 17.20 24.49 -11.18
CA THR A 217 16.08 25.19 -10.56
C THR A 217 15.74 24.56 -9.21
N VAL A 218 15.83 25.38 -8.16
CA VAL A 218 15.50 25.00 -6.78
C VAL A 218 14.47 25.99 -6.24
N TYR A 219 13.43 25.46 -5.59
CA TYR A 219 12.43 26.22 -4.85
C TYR A 219 12.47 25.88 -3.35
N MET A 220 11.71 26.59 -2.53
CA MET A 220 11.72 26.41 -1.07
C MET A 220 10.31 26.23 -0.51
N GLU A 221 10.18 25.33 0.46
CA GLU A 221 8.95 25.10 1.21
C GLU A 221 9.23 25.02 2.71
N LYS A 222 8.22 25.30 3.53
CA LYS A 222 8.25 24.99 4.96
C LYS A 222 8.52 23.50 5.16
N ALA A 223 9.44 23.17 6.05
CA ALA A 223 9.58 21.79 6.49
C ALA A 223 8.52 21.49 7.56
N VAL A 224 7.61 20.59 7.26
CA VAL A 224 6.69 20.01 8.25
C VAL A 224 7.44 18.85 8.90
N HIS A 225 7.90 19.05 10.15
CA HIS A 225 8.74 18.06 10.82
C HIS A 225 8.65 18.17 12.35
N PRO A 226 8.51 17.06 13.12
CA PRO A 226 8.16 15.74 12.60
C PRO A 226 6.79 15.73 11.95
N ALA A 227 6.61 14.95 10.89
CA ALA A 227 5.34 14.87 10.16
C ALA A 227 4.69 13.50 10.27
N ARG A 228 3.36 13.48 10.19
CA ARG A 228 2.61 12.26 9.88
C ARG A 228 2.12 12.32 8.44
N HIS A 229 2.09 11.17 7.80
CA HIS A 229 1.53 10.99 6.47
C HIS A 229 0.12 10.45 6.61
N ILE A 230 -0.85 11.31 6.41
CA ILE A 230 -2.28 10.97 6.45
C ILE A 230 -2.84 11.10 5.05
N GLU A 231 -3.64 10.16 4.64
CA GLU A 231 -4.28 10.19 3.32
C GLU A 231 -5.77 9.90 3.42
N VAL A 232 -6.54 10.45 2.50
CA VAL A 232 -7.99 10.25 2.45
C VAL A 232 -8.37 9.55 1.17
N GLN A 233 -9.06 8.40 1.29
CA GLN A 233 -9.66 7.71 0.16
C GLN A 233 -10.87 8.49 -0.34
N ILE A 234 -10.83 8.96 -1.58
CA ILE A 234 -12.00 9.48 -2.28
C ILE A 234 -12.50 8.49 -3.32
N PHE A 235 -13.78 8.58 -3.60
CA PHE A 235 -14.42 7.86 -4.70
C PHE A 235 -15.42 8.78 -5.39
N ALA A 236 -15.43 8.76 -6.74
CA ALA A 236 -16.31 9.65 -7.50
C ALA A 236 -16.92 8.94 -8.72
N ASP A 237 -18.12 9.33 -9.11
CA ASP A 237 -18.75 8.86 -10.34
C ASP A 237 -18.75 9.92 -11.45
N THR A 238 -19.22 9.54 -12.62
CA THR A 238 -19.31 10.43 -13.80
C THR A 238 -20.46 11.46 -13.69
N LEU A 239 -21.29 11.39 -12.65
CA LEU A 239 -22.40 12.32 -12.40
C LEU A 239 -21.97 13.48 -11.48
N GLY A 240 -20.72 13.48 -11.01
CA GLY A 240 -20.17 14.52 -10.15
C GLY A 240 -20.36 14.25 -8.65
N ASN A 241 -20.84 13.07 -8.27
CA ASN A 241 -20.84 12.67 -6.87
C ASN A 241 -19.42 12.33 -6.43
N VAL A 242 -18.97 12.93 -5.34
CA VAL A 242 -17.65 12.67 -4.72
C VAL A 242 -17.89 12.39 -3.24
N VAL A 243 -17.42 11.24 -2.78
CA VAL A 243 -17.49 10.79 -1.38
C VAL A 243 -16.10 10.50 -0.84
N HIS A 244 -15.93 10.52 0.48
CA HIS A 244 -14.75 10.00 1.15
C HIS A 244 -15.05 8.68 1.85
N LEU A 245 -14.06 7.81 1.94
CA LEU A 245 -14.13 6.53 2.64
C LEU A 245 -13.20 6.50 3.87
N GLY A 246 -12.99 7.66 4.48
CA GLY A 246 -12.13 7.84 5.64
C GLY A 246 -10.66 7.97 5.28
N GLU A 247 -9.87 8.10 6.34
CA GLU A 247 -8.43 8.28 6.26
C GLU A 247 -7.65 6.98 6.52
N ARG A 248 -6.39 7.00 6.09
CA ARG A 248 -5.35 6.03 6.42
C ARG A 248 -4.13 6.75 6.98
N GLU A 249 -3.50 6.14 7.96
CA GLU A 249 -2.21 6.54 8.53
C GLU A 249 -1.10 5.76 7.84
N CYS A 250 -0.18 6.45 7.17
CA CYS A 250 0.87 5.87 6.35
C CYS A 250 2.27 6.34 6.76
N SER A 251 2.43 6.77 8.01
CA SER A 251 3.69 7.33 8.51
C SER A 251 4.80 6.29 8.69
N ILE A 252 4.46 5.01 8.84
CA ILE A 252 5.48 3.97 8.93
C ILE A 252 6.02 3.67 7.54
N GLN A 253 7.11 4.35 7.21
CA GLN A 253 7.70 4.30 5.87
C GLN A 253 9.23 4.36 5.94
N ARG A 254 9.89 3.84 4.91
CA ARG A 254 11.33 3.91 4.72
C ARG A 254 11.63 4.51 3.35
N ARG A 255 12.38 5.61 3.31
CA ARG A 255 12.70 6.31 2.06
C ARG A 255 11.46 6.61 1.21
N HIS A 256 10.38 7.05 1.86
CA HIS A 256 9.06 7.33 1.25
C HIS A 256 8.33 6.08 0.70
N GLN A 257 8.78 4.86 1.02
CA GLN A 257 8.03 3.64 0.78
C GLN A 257 7.26 3.25 2.03
N LYS A 258 5.94 3.21 1.95
CA LYS A 258 5.05 2.78 3.01
C LYS A 258 5.29 1.30 3.33
N LEU A 259 5.24 0.93 4.60
CA LEU A 259 5.56 -0.42 5.09
C LEU A 259 4.46 -1.01 5.95
N ILE A 260 3.88 -0.17 6.82
CA ILE A 260 2.69 -0.50 7.60
C ILE A 260 1.74 0.68 7.50
N GLU A 261 0.49 0.37 7.22
CA GLU A 261 -0.60 1.32 7.12
C GLU A 261 -1.73 0.92 8.06
N GLU A 262 -2.43 1.90 8.61
CA GLU A 262 -3.59 1.64 9.47
C GLU A 262 -4.75 2.60 9.19
N SER A 263 -5.95 2.18 9.51
CA SER A 263 -7.16 3.01 9.47
C SER A 263 -8.06 2.65 10.65
N PRO A 264 -8.55 3.65 11.44
CA PRO A 264 -8.30 5.07 11.31
C PRO A 264 -6.91 5.48 11.82
N SER A 265 -6.49 6.72 11.52
CA SER A 265 -5.31 7.31 12.16
C SER A 265 -5.57 7.56 13.64
N VAL A 266 -4.59 7.20 14.47
CA VAL A 266 -4.60 7.47 15.91
C VAL A 266 -4.30 8.94 16.26
N ALA A 267 -3.85 9.71 15.27
CA ALA A 267 -3.50 11.11 15.44
C ALA A 267 -4.68 12.08 15.23
N LEU A 268 -5.81 11.58 14.70
CA LEU A 268 -6.95 12.42 14.37
C LEU A 268 -8.09 12.22 15.36
N ASP A 269 -8.51 13.31 15.99
CA ASP A 269 -9.84 13.38 16.60
C ASP A 269 -10.93 13.58 15.53
N ASP A 270 -12.18 13.62 15.93
CA ASP A 270 -13.30 13.70 15.00
C ASP A 270 -13.36 15.05 14.27
N GLU A 271 -12.94 16.15 14.90
CA GLU A 271 -12.92 17.48 14.28
C GLU A 271 -11.83 17.56 13.21
N LEU A 272 -10.63 17.11 13.54
CA LEU A 272 -9.51 17.13 12.60
C LEU A 272 -9.77 16.15 11.45
N ARG A 273 -10.33 14.97 11.72
CA ARG A 273 -10.75 14.00 10.71
C ARG A 273 -11.73 14.61 9.72
N ALA A 274 -12.76 15.32 10.21
CA ALA A 274 -13.71 16.01 9.35
C ALA A 274 -13.03 17.02 8.44
N ARG A 275 -12.11 17.82 8.95
CA ARG A 275 -11.33 18.78 8.15
C ARG A 275 -10.52 18.12 7.04
N PHE A 276 -9.89 16.96 7.29
CA PHE A 276 -9.16 16.20 6.28
C PHE A 276 -10.09 15.67 5.18
N THR A 277 -11.19 15.05 5.60
CA THR A 277 -12.14 14.45 4.65
C THR A 277 -12.87 15.50 3.81
N ASP A 278 -13.25 16.63 4.40
CA ASP A 278 -13.87 17.75 3.69
C ASP A 278 -12.91 18.35 2.66
N ALA A 279 -11.63 18.54 3.05
CA ALA A 279 -10.59 19.04 2.15
C ALA A 279 -10.39 18.09 0.95
N ALA A 280 -10.35 16.78 1.19
CA ALA A 280 -10.18 15.79 0.12
C ALA A 280 -11.38 15.76 -0.84
N VAL A 281 -12.60 15.83 -0.32
CA VAL A 281 -13.83 15.89 -1.14
C VAL A 281 -13.88 17.20 -1.93
N ALA A 282 -13.53 18.34 -1.32
CA ALA A 282 -13.49 19.63 -2.00
C ALA A 282 -12.52 19.61 -3.18
N LEU A 283 -11.32 19.05 -2.97
CA LEU A 283 -10.32 18.89 -4.04
C LEU A 283 -10.80 17.96 -5.15
N GLY A 284 -11.38 16.81 -4.80
CA GLY A 284 -11.94 15.86 -5.77
C GLY A 284 -13.03 16.50 -6.65
N LYS A 285 -13.92 17.29 -6.05
CA LYS A 285 -14.95 18.05 -6.78
C LYS A 285 -14.34 19.11 -7.69
N ALA A 286 -13.38 19.90 -7.19
CA ALA A 286 -12.71 20.94 -7.96
C ALA A 286 -11.94 20.39 -9.16
N ALA A 287 -11.37 19.19 -9.04
CA ALA A 287 -10.64 18.51 -10.10
C ALA A 287 -11.56 17.76 -11.10
N GLY A 288 -12.85 17.67 -10.87
CA GLY A 288 -13.75 16.81 -11.65
C GLY A 288 -13.35 15.34 -11.60
N TYR A 289 -12.95 14.86 -10.42
CA TYR A 289 -12.42 13.51 -10.23
C TYR A 289 -13.46 12.44 -10.57
N VAL A 290 -12.98 11.30 -11.08
CA VAL A 290 -13.80 10.12 -11.37
C VAL A 290 -13.07 8.87 -10.96
N ASN A 291 -13.76 7.89 -10.40
CA ASN A 291 -13.26 6.61 -9.91
C ASN A 291 -12.53 6.72 -8.57
N ALA A 292 -11.70 5.72 -8.19
CA ALA A 292 -10.97 5.71 -6.94
C ALA A 292 -9.75 6.63 -7.00
N GLY A 293 -9.53 7.44 -5.96
CA GLY A 293 -8.36 8.27 -5.80
C GLY A 293 -8.03 8.49 -4.34
N THR A 294 -6.82 8.98 -4.09
CA THR A 294 -6.34 9.23 -2.73
C THR A 294 -5.71 10.62 -2.67
N VAL A 295 -6.14 11.41 -1.70
CA VAL A 295 -5.55 12.72 -1.41
C VAL A 295 -4.61 12.57 -0.23
N GLU A 296 -3.33 12.82 -0.44
CA GLU A 296 -2.28 12.71 0.58
C GLU A 296 -1.99 14.05 1.25
N PHE A 297 -1.76 14.00 2.56
CA PHE A 297 -1.48 15.15 3.40
C PHE A 297 -0.32 14.89 4.36
N LEU A 298 0.35 15.95 4.76
CA LEU A 298 1.26 15.99 5.89
C LEU A 298 0.57 16.64 7.08
N LEU A 299 0.56 15.98 8.23
CA LEU A 299 0.10 16.52 9.49
C LEU A 299 1.31 16.91 10.33
N GLY A 300 1.40 18.18 10.71
CA GLY A 300 2.43 18.71 11.60
C GLY A 300 2.12 18.49 13.08
N PRO A 301 3.12 18.65 13.95
CA PRO A 301 2.96 18.49 15.41
C PRO A 301 2.08 19.59 16.04
N ASP A 302 1.84 20.66 15.32
CA ASP A 302 0.96 21.77 15.70
C ASP A 302 -0.52 21.54 15.35
N GLY A 303 -0.87 20.35 14.80
CA GLY A 303 -2.21 20.02 14.35
C GLY A 303 -2.61 20.66 13.01
N ASN A 304 -1.70 21.38 12.36
CA ASN A 304 -1.92 21.85 11.01
C ASN A 304 -1.60 20.77 9.99
N PHE A 305 -2.44 20.65 8.96
CA PHE A 305 -2.20 19.72 7.88
C PHE A 305 -2.09 20.45 6.55
N TYR A 306 -1.38 19.82 5.63
CA TYR A 306 -1.06 20.41 4.33
C TYR A 306 -1.17 19.36 3.22
N PHE A 307 -1.78 19.75 2.12
CA PHE A 307 -1.85 18.94 0.90
C PHE A 307 -0.45 18.58 0.39
N LEU A 308 -0.27 17.30 0.08
CA LEU A 308 0.98 16.79 -0.49
C LEU A 308 0.81 16.50 -1.99
N GLU A 309 -0.07 15.54 -2.33
CA GLU A 309 -0.36 15.14 -3.71
C GLU A 309 -1.68 14.36 -3.82
N VAL A 310 -2.11 14.09 -5.05
CA VAL A 310 -3.21 13.16 -5.34
C VAL A 310 -2.66 11.97 -6.10
N ASN A 311 -2.92 10.78 -5.59
CA ASN A 311 -2.70 9.56 -6.35
C ASN A 311 -3.97 9.24 -7.15
N THR A 312 -3.86 9.34 -8.47
CA THR A 312 -5.00 9.21 -9.40
C THR A 312 -5.31 7.75 -9.75
N ARG A 313 -5.30 6.89 -8.75
CA ARG A 313 -5.47 5.43 -8.83
C ARG A 313 -5.91 4.84 -7.51
N LEU A 314 -6.21 3.54 -7.54
CA LEU A 314 -6.30 2.74 -6.32
C LEU A 314 -4.92 2.66 -5.63
N GLN A 315 -4.88 2.72 -4.31
CA GLN A 315 -3.66 2.56 -3.52
C GLN A 315 -3.40 1.08 -3.15
N VAL A 316 -2.13 0.75 -2.82
CA VAL A 316 -1.75 -0.58 -2.32
C VAL A 316 -2.56 -0.91 -1.07
N GLU A 317 -2.65 0.05 -0.15
CA GLU A 317 -3.25 0.01 1.17
C GLU A 317 -4.80 0.17 1.20
N HIS A 318 -5.46 0.07 0.03
CA HIS A 318 -6.93 0.11 -0.02
C HIS A 318 -7.64 -0.93 0.87
N PRO A 319 -7.05 -2.10 1.17
CA PRO A 319 -7.71 -3.11 1.99
C PRO A 319 -8.04 -2.67 3.42
N VAL A 320 -7.26 -1.74 4.03
CA VAL A 320 -7.62 -1.24 5.37
C VAL A 320 -8.90 -0.40 5.34
N THR A 321 -9.12 0.34 4.25
CA THR A 321 -10.38 1.06 4.01
C THR A 321 -11.54 0.10 3.78
N GLU A 322 -11.33 -0.95 2.96
CA GLU A 322 -12.35 -1.98 2.71
C GLU A 322 -12.79 -2.69 3.98
N TRP A 323 -11.85 -3.05 4.85
CA TRP A 323 -12.15 -3.68 6.12
C TRP A 323 -12.96 -2.79 7.06
N ARG A 324 -12.69 -1.48 7.07
CA ARG A 324 -13.42 -0.53 7.92
C ARG A 324 -14.80 -0.18 7.42
N THR A 325 -14.97 -0.13 6.09
CA THR A 325 -16.23 0.32 5.46
C THR A 325 -17.14 -0.82 5.05
N GLY A 326 -16.59 -2.02 4.86
CA GLY A 326 -17.29 -3.16 4.28
C GLY A 326 -17.55 -3.01 2.77
N LEU A 327 -16.92 -2.03 2.11
CA LEU A 327 -17.06 -1.77 0.67
C LEU A 327 -15.92 -2.45 -0.09
N ASP A 328 -16.22 -3.00 -1.27
CA ASP A 328 -15.22 -3.50 -2.22
C ASP A 328 -14.88 -2.41 -3.23
N LEU A 329 -13.70 -1.79 -3.07
CA LEU A 329 -13.29 -0.65 -3.89
C LEU A 329 -13.03 -1.04 -5.35
N VAL A 330 -12.47 -2.23 -5.59
CA VAL A 330 -12.20 -2.70 -6.96
C VAL A 330 -13.51 -3.01 -7.70
N ARG A 331 -14.46 -3.61 -7.01
CA ARG A 331 -15.80 -3.81 -7.55
C ARG A 331 -16.48 -2.48 -7.91
N GLU A 332 -16.35 -1.49 -7.04
CA GLU A 332 -16.92 -0.16 -7.28
C GLU A 332 -16.20 0.56 -8.43
N GLN A 333 -14.86 0.39 -8.59
CA GLN A 333 -14.13 0.89 -9.76
C GLN A 333 -14.70 0.36 -11.08
N LEU A 334 -14.99 -0.93 -11.14
CA LEU A 334 -15.59 -1.59 -12.31
C LEU A 334 -16.99 -1.05 -12.61
N ARG A 335 -17.82 -0.82 -11.58
CA ARG A 335 -19.18 -0.27 -11.70
C ARG A 335 -19.17 1.17 -12.22
N VAL A 336 -18.36 2.03 -11.62
CA VAL A 336 -18.24 3.44 -12.03
C VAL A 336 -17.68 3.55 -13.46
N ALA A 337 -16.68 2.74 -13.80
CA ALA A 337 -16.14 2.71 -15.17
C ALA A 337 -17.17 2.21 -16.21
N ALA A 338 -18.14 1.43 -15.78
CA ALA A 338 -19.29 1.03 -16.60
C ALA A 338 -20.35 2.14 -16.78
N GLY A 339 -20.14 3.32 -16.19
CA GLY A 339 -21.06 4.45 -16.24
C GLY A 339 -22.19 4.40 -15.21
N LEU A 340 -22.12 3.48 -14.25
CA LEU A 340 -23.09 3.41 -13.15
C LEU A 340 -22.76 4.47 -12.09
N PRO A 341 -23.79 5.02 -11.39
CA PRO A 341 -23.54 5.87 -10.23
C PRO A 341 -22.88 5.07 -9.10
N LEU A 342 -22.30 5.78 -8.14
CA LEU A 342 -21.85 5.17 -6.89
C LEU A 342 -22.97 4.33 -6.27
N SER A 343 -22.64 3.15 -5.75
CA SER A 343 -23.63 2.26 -5.13
C SER A 343 -24.05 2.69 -3.73
N PHE A 344 -23.45 3.75 -3.21
CA PHE A 344 -23.66 4.34 -1.89
C PHE A 344 -23.51 5.85 -1.94
N GLN A 345 -24.16 6.54 -1.00
CA GLN A 345 -23.96 7.96 -0.71
C GLN A 345 -23.08 8.13 0.53
N GLN A 346 -22.64 9.38 0.83
CA GLN A 346 -21.79 9.63 2.00
C GLN A 346 -22.43 9.14 3.30
N GLU A 347 -23.74 9.32 3.43
CA GLU A 347 -24.51 8.96 4.62
C GLU A 347 -24.64 7.44 4.80
N ASP A 348 -24.40 6.66 3.76
CA ASP A 348 -24.46 5.20 3.80
C ASP A 348 -23.13 4.59 4.29
N VAL A 349 -22.02 5.33 4.17
CA VAL A 349 -20.71 4.86 4.58
C VAL A 349 -20.66 4.70 6.10
N ARG A 350 -20.39 3.48 6.54
CA ARG A 350 -20.25 3.12 7.95
C ARG A 350 -18.83 2.70 8.23
N PHE A 351 -18.25 3.25 9.28
CA PHE A 351 -16.92 2.88 9.73
C PHE A 351 -17.00 1.98 10.95
N SER A 352 -16.25 0.87 10.93
CA SER A 352 -16.25 -0.13 11.99
C SER A 352 -14.84 -0.61 12.31
N GLY A 353 -14.49 -0.62 13.57
CA GLY A 353 -13.24 -1.18 14.07
C GLY A 353 -11.98 -0.45 13.58
N HIS A 354 -10.87 -1.18 13.59
CA HIS A 354 -9.55 -0.73 13.20
C HIS A 354 -8.88 -1.78 12.31
N ALA A 355 -8.22 -1.36 11.24
CA ALA A 355 -7.50 -2.25 10.35
C ALA A 355 -6.03 -1.82 10.25
N ILE A 356 -5.13 -2.80 10.22
CA ILE A 356 -3.68 -2.60 10.03
C ILE A 356 -3.25 -3.48 8.86
N GLU A 357 -2.47 -2.93 7.94
CA GLU A 357 -1.85 -3.64 6.83
C GLU A 357 -0.33 -3.67 7.02
N ALA A 358 0.30 -4.79 6.70
CA ALA A 358 1.75 -4.91 6.59
C ALA A 358 2.11 -5.39 5.18
N ARG A 359 3.00 -4.66 4.51
CA ARG A 359 3.54 -5.05 3.20
C ARG A 359 4.62 -6.10 3.37
N ILE A 360 4.44 -7.24 2.73
CA ILE A 360 5.40 -8.35 2.75
C ILE A 360 6.15 -8.34 1.43
N SER A 361 7.41 -7.88 1.48
CA SER A 361 8.28 -7.71 0.32
C SER A 361 9.45 -8.70 0.35
N ALA A 362 9.93 -9.10 -0.83
CA ALA A 362 11.16 -9.86 -1.01
C ALA A 362 12.38 -8.94 -0.86
N GLU A 363 12.68 -8.56 0.36
CA GLU A 363 13.80 -7.69 0.74
C GLU A 363 14.47 -8.23 2.01
N ASP A 364 15.78 -7.97 2.15
CA ASP A 364 16.56 -8.34 3.34
C ASP A 364 16.72 -7.14 4.28
N PRO A 365 15.95 -7.04 5.37
CA PRO A 365 16.03 -5.92 6.31
C PRO A 365 17.40 -5.77 6.98
N LEU A 366 18.11 -6.88 7.20
CA LEU A 366 19.45 -6.88 7.80
C LEU A 366 20.54 -6.41 6.83
N ASN A 367 20.28 -6.54 5.52
CA ASN A 367 21.18 -6.11 4.47
C ASN A 367 20.65 -4.87 3.73
N ARG A 368 20.32 -3.81 4.48
CA ARG A 368 19.83 -2.51 3.97
C ARG A 368 18.63 -2.61 3.05
N PHE A 369 17.77 -3.63 3.22
CA PHE A 369 16.60 -3.91 2.38
C PHE A 369 16.98 -4.13 0.91
N LEU A 370 18.08 -4.80 0.64
CA LEU A 370 18.37 -5.23 -0.72
C LEU A 370 17.30 -6.20 -1.21
N PRO A 371 16.85 -6.04 -2.47
CA PRO A 371 15.90 -6.97 -3.07
C PRO A 371 16.45 -8.41 -3.01
N ALA A 372 15.58 -9.34 -2.64
CA ALA A 372 15.88 -10.76 -2.57
C ALA A 372 15.18 -11.51 -3.71
N SER A 373 15.82 -12.55 -4.23
CA SER A 373 15.25 -13.46 -5.20
C SER A 373 15.50 -14.90 -4.74
N GLY A 374 14.76 -15.83 -5.28
CA GLY A 374 14.88 -17.24 -4.95
C GLY A 374 13.59 -17.98 -5.25
N ILE A 375 13.57 -19.27 -5.01
CA ILE A 375 12.38 -20.11 -5.09
C ILE A 375 11.69 -20.05 -3.71
N VAL A 376 10.39 -19.79 -3.70
CA VAL A 376 9.56 -19.92 -2.50
C VAL A 376 9.47 -21.41 -2.17
N ALA A 377 10.32 -21.91 -1.28
CA ALA A 377 10.39 -23.33 -0.94
C ALA A 377 9.16 -23.77 -0.13
N ALA A 378 8.66 -22.91 0.76
CA ALA A 378 7.44 -23.16 1.52
C ALA A 378 6.67 -21.85 1.71
N LEU A 379 5.34 -21.93 1.73
CA LEU A 379 4.43 -20.83 1.99
C LEU A 379 3.35 -21.32 2.95
N HIS A 380 3.13 -20.54 4.01
CA HIS A 380 1.98 -20.71 4.91
C HIS A 380 1.38 -19.34 5.18
N ASP A 381 0.21 -19.08 4.62
CA ASP A 381 -0.54 -17.85 4.86
C ASP A 381 -1.26 -17.93 6.21
N PRO A 382 -1.19 -16.89 7.05
CA PRO A 382 -1.95 -16.84 8.30
C PRO A 382 -3.45 -16.75 8.03
N ALA A 383 -4.24 -17.27 8.96
CA ALA A 383 -5.69 -17.29 8.84
C ALA A 383 -6.39 -16.96 10.16
N GLY A 384 -7.72 -17.05 10.16
CA GLY A 384 -8.56 -16.84 11.34
C GLY A 384 -9.34 -15.52 11.31
N PRO A 385 -10.15 -15.25 12.36
CA PRO A 385 -11.02 -14.09 12.39
C PRO A 385 -10.25 -12.77 12.21
N GLY A 386 -10.71 -11.92 11.28
CA GLY A 386 -10.13 -10.61 11.02
C GLY A 386 -8.75 -10.63 10.36
N VAL A 387 -8.37 -11.73 9.70
CA VAL A 387 -7.10 -11.85 8.92
C VAL A 387 -7.42 -12.02 7.45
N ARG A 388 -6.78 -11.21 6.60
CA ARG A 388 -6.83 -11.25 5.14
C ARG A 388 -5.42 -11.22 4.59
N VAL A 389 -5.13 -12.11 3.65
CA VAL A 389 -3.88 -12.10 2.88
C VAL A 389 -4.21 -11.87 1.42
N GLU A 390 -3.60 -10.85 0.82
CA GLU A 390 -3.56 -10.65 -0.63
C GLU A 390 -2.18 -11.01 -1.13
N SER A 391 -2.07 -12.11 -1.88
CA SER A 391 -0.79 -12.71 -2.25
C SER A 391 -0.68 -12.91 -3.76
N GLY A 392 0.50 -12.64 -4.28
CA GLY A 392 0.91 -12.90 -5.66
C GLY A 392 1.91 -14.05 -5.80
N VAL A 393 2.08 -14.88 -4.75
CA VAL A 393 3.08 -15.96 -4.71
C VAL A 393 2.47 -17.31 -4.31
N TYR A 394 3.20 -18.40 -4.59
CA TYR A 394 2.88 -19.77 -4.18
C TYR A 394 4.17 -20.56 -3.96
N ALA A 395 4.10 -21.67 -3.23
CA ALA A 395 5.25 -22.56 -3.01
C ALA A 395 5.73 -23.17 -4.33
N GLY A 396 7.02 -23.07 -4.64
CA GLY A 396 7.65 -23.42 -5.89
C GLY A 396 7.82 -22.29 -6.90
N MET A 397 7.27 -21.09 -6.62
CA MET A 397 7.43 -19.93 -7.49
C MET A 397 8.83 -19.32 -7.40
N GLN A 398 9.43 -18.98 -8.54
CA GLN A 398 10.62 -18.14 -8.61
C GLN A 398 10.25 -16.67 -8.45
N VAL A 399 10.81 -15.99 -7.46
CA VAL A 399 10.65 -14.54 -7.26
C VAL A 399 11.65 -13.79 -8.16
N PRO A 400 11.18 -12.99 -9.15
CA PRO A 400 12.05 -12.26 -10.06
C PRO A 400 12.53 -10.93 -9.45
N LEU A 401 13.67 -10.42 -9.96
CA LEU A 401 14.22 -9.09 -9.60
C LEU A 401 13.82 -7.96 -10.58
N TYR A 402 12.94 -8.24 -11.53
CA TYR A 402 12.61 -7.28 -12.60
C TYR A 402 11.58 -6.22 -12.18
N TYR A 403 10.85 -6.45 -11.10
CA TYR A 403 9.68 -5.67 -10.69
C TYR A 403 9.75 -5.31 -9.21
N ASP A 404 8.73 -4.60 -8.74
CA ASP A 404 8.59 -4.29 -7.32
C ASP A 404 8.65 -5.58 -6.48
N PRO A 405 9.38 -5.56 -5.33
CA PRO A 405 9.58 -6.73 -4.49
C PRO A 405 8.33 -7.15 -3.69
N LEU A 406 7.21 -6.46 -3.77
CA LEU A 406 5.98 -6.79 -3.03
C LEU A 406 5.48 -8.19 -3.42
N LEU A 407 5.41 -9.08 -2.44
CA LEU A 407 4.93 -10.46 -2.58
C LEU A 407 3.47 -10.58 -2.17
N ALA A 408 3.13 -9.96 -1.05
CA ALA A 408 1.81 -10.04 -0.45
C ALA A 408 1.55 -8.85 0.49
N LYS A 409 0.27 -8.70 0.87
CA LYS A 409 -0.18 -7.81 1.94
C LYS A 409 -0.88 -8.64 2.99
N LEU A 410 -0.51 -8.42 4.25
CA LEU A 410 -1.21 -8.99 5.40
C LEU A 410 -2.05 -7.89 6.04
N ILE A 411 -3.36 -8.07 6.09
CA ILE A 411 -4.30 -7.13 6.66
C ILE A 411 -5.00 -7.77 7.86
N CYS A 412 -4.97 -7.09 9.01
CA CYS A 412 -5.66 -7.53 10.22
C CYS A 412 -6.64 -6.47 10.69
N TRP A 413 -7.87 -6.90 10.97
CA TRP A 413 -8.94 -6.06 11.49
C TRP A 413 -9.32 -6.49 12.91
N GLY A 414 -9.67 -5.54 13.76
CA GLY A 414 -10.23 -5.74 15.09
C GLY A 414 -11.33 -4.72 15.40
N THR A 415 -12.09 -4.95 16.46
CA THR A 415 -13.11 -4.01 16.95
C THR A 415 -12.49 -2.69 17.42
N ASP A 416 -11.22 -2.74 17.79
CA ASP A 416 -10.37 -1.60 18.14
C ASP A 416 -8.92 -1.86 17.70
N ARG A 417 -8.04 -0.87 17.89
CA ARG A 417 -6.62 -0.94 17.52
C ARG A 417 -5.86 -2.03 18.28
N SER A 418 -6.19 -2.23 19.55
CA SER A 418 -5.53 -3.23 20.40
C SER A 418 -5.79 -4.64 19.89
N GLU A 419 -7.03 -4.93 19.49
CA GLU A 419 -7.40 -6.22 18.91
C GLU A 419 -6.80 -6.39 17.51
N ALA A 420 -6.82 -5.36 16.66
CA ALA A 420 -6.19 -5.40 15.34
C ALA A 420 -4.69 -5.68 15.46
N LEU A 421 -4.00 -5.02 16.39
CA LEU A 421 -2.59 -5.19 16.66
C LEU A 421 -2.26 -6.58 17.21
N ALA A 422 -3.09 -7.11 18.12
CA ALA A 422 -2.93 -8.47 18.64
C ALA A 422 -3.06 -9.53 17.52
N ARG A 423 -4.03 -9.34 16.62
CA ARG A 423 -4.22 -10.18 15.45
C ARG A 423 -3.05 -10.07 14.46
N MET A 424 -2.54 -8.86 14.22
CA MET A 424 -1.39 -8.63 13.35
C MET A 424 -0.14 -9.35 13.89
N ARG A 425 0.14 -9.25 15.19
CA ARG A 425 1.27 -9.95 15.82
C ARG A 425 1.15 -11.46 15.64
N ARG A 426 -0.01 -12.04 15.97
CA ARG A 426 -0.26 -13.46 15.80
C ARG A 426 -0.13 -13.89 14.33
N ALA A 427 -0.72 -13.14 13.42
CA ALA A 427 -0.68 -13.45 12.00
C ALA A 427 0.74 -13.38 11.43
N LEU A 428 1.55 -12.38 11.82
CA LEU A 428 2.96 -12.29 11.45
C LEU A 428 3.80 -13.45 12.01
N ASP A 429 3.47 -13.96 13.21
CA ASP A 429 4.17 -15.10 13.81
C ASP A 429 3.80 -16.44 13.12
N GLU A 430 2.60 -16.52 12.54
CA GLU A 430 2.15 -17.66 11.75
C GLU A 430 2.61 -17.60 10.29
N TYR A 431 2.96 -16.39 9.76
CA TYR A 431 3.27 -16.20 8.35
C TYR A 431 4.65 -16.76 8.01
N THR A 432 4.70 -17.72 7.12
CA THR A 432 5.95 -18.32 6.66
C THR A 432 6.11 -18.20 5.15
N ILE A 433 7.21 -17.58 4.72
CA ILE A 433 7.71 -17.61 3.33
C ILE A 433 9.17 -18.05 3.41
N ALA A 434 9.45 -19.30 3.09
CA ALA A 434 10.80 -19.86 3.13
C ALA A 434 11.45 -19.86 1.73
N GLY A 435 12.79 -19.83 1.67
CA GLY A 435 13.55 -19.83 0.42
C GLY A 435 13.82 -18.44 -0.15
N VAL A 436 13.14 -17.41 0.34
CA VAL A 436 13.35 -16.00 -0.03
C VAL A 436 13.38 -15.16 1.23
N ARG A 437 14.32 -14.23 1.32
CA ARG A 437 14.32 -13.25 2.40
C ARG A 437 13.15 -12.27 2.25
N THR A 438 12.48 -11.97 3.37
CA THR A 438 11.29 -11.11 3.37
C THR A 438 11.32 -10.09 4.48
N THR A 439 10.44 -9.09 4.40
CA THR A 439 10.21 -8.07 5.43
C THR A 439 9.39 -8.58 6.61
N ILE A 440 8.98 -9.84 6.69
CA ILE A 440 8.20 -10.38 7.82
C ILE A 440 8.88 -10.12 9.17
N PRO A 441 10.19 -10.43 9.38
CA PRO A 441 10.85 -10.18 10.67
C PRO A 441 10.86 -8.69 11.04
N PHE A 442 10.97 -7.83 10.05
CA PHE A 442 10.93 -6.39 10.26
C PHE A 442 9.53 -5.90 10.65
N ALA A 443 8.48 -6.40 10.00
CA ALA A 443 7.10 -6.12 10.38
C ALA A 443 6.79 -6.62 11.80
N GLN A 444 7.27 -7.82 12.17
CA GLN A 444 7.19 -8.36 13.53
C GLN A 444 7.86 -7.44 14.56
N TRP A 445 9.01 -6.88 14.21
CA TRP A 445 9.70 -5.92 15.07
C TRP A 445 8.88 -4.63 15.23
N ILE A 446 8.39 -4.00 14.13
CA ILE A 446 7.62 -2.75 14.19
C ILE A 446 6.41 -2.88 15.11
N VAL A 447 5.58 -3.92 14.92
CA VAL A 447 4.31 -4.06 15.66
C VAL A 447 4.49 -4.34 17.15
N ARG A 448 5.75 -4.54 17.60
CA ARG A 448 6.12 -4.75 18.99
C ARG A 448 6.79 -3.53 19.63
N GLN A 449 7.20 -2.54 18.83
CA GLN A 449 7.82 -1.33 19.36
C GLN A 449 6.84 -0.54 20.21
N GLN A 450 7.31 -0.09 21.37
CA GLN A 450 6.47 0.62 22.34
C GLN A 450 5.85 1.90 21.75
N ARG A 451 6.61 2.68 21.00
CA ARG A 451 6.13 3.88 20.32
C ARG A 451 5.04 3.57 19.29
N PHE A 452 5.22 2.50 18.48
CA PHE A 452 4.18 2.07 17.54
C PHE A 452 2.90 1.63 18.28
N VAL A 453 3.03 0.84 19.34
CA VAL A 453 1.89 0.40 20.17
C VAL A 453 1.14 1.58 20.77
N ALA A 454 1.87 2.58 21.26
CA ALA A 454 1.30 3.81 21.83
C ALA A 454 0.70 4.75 20.78
N GLY A 455 0.96 4.54 19.48
CA GLY A 455 0.57 5.46 18.41
C GLY A 455 1.44 6.71 18.31
N ASP A 456 2.60 6.72 18.98
CA ASP A 456 3.58 7.82 18.97
C ASP A 456 4.65 7.59 17.91
N PHE A 457 4.34 7.95 16.68
CA PHE A 457 5.27 7.81 15.56
C PHE A 457 5.05 8.90 14.50
N SER A 458 6.07 9.11 13.70
CA SER A 458 6.10 10.02 12.57
C SER A 458 6.72 9.33 11.35
N THR A 459 6.90 10.04 10.25
CA THR A 459 7.61 9.55 9.06
C THR A 459 9.08 9.20 9.34
N ASP A 460 9.62 9.65 10.46
CA ASP A 460 11.02 9.40 10.87
C ASP A 460 11.18 8.14 11.72
N PHE A 461 10.07 7.52 12.14
CA PHE A 461 10.05 6.38 13.07
C PHE A 461 11.09 5.31 12.74
N ILE A 462 11.17 4.88 11.46
CA ILE A 462 12.12 3.84 11.06
C ILE A 462 13.56 4.34 11.14
N ALA A 463 13.81 5.61 10.81
CA ALA A 463 15.17 6.18 10.89
C ALA A 463 15.65 6.36 12.34
N GLU A 464 14.72 6.58 13.26
CA GLU A 464 14.99 6.79 14.69
C GLU A 464 15.13 5.47 15.46
N GLU A 465 14.30 4.46 15.14
CA GLU A 465 14.13 3.26 15.98
C GLU A 465 14.80 2.00 15.40
N TRP A 466 14.99 1.96 14.06
CA TRP A 466 15.50 0.75 13.42
C TRP A 466 17.02 0.66 13.46
N HIS A 467 17.49 -0.32 14.22
CA HIS A 467 18.90 -0.71 14.29
C HIS A 467 18.99 -2.20 13.92
N PRO A 468 19.65 -2.58 12.80
CA PRO A 468 19.71 -3.98 12.34
C PRO A 468 20.19 -4.97 13.40
N GLU A 469 21.13 -4.55 14.25
CA GLU A 469 21.68 -5.33 15.37
C GLU A 469 20.61 -5.76 16.40
N THR A 470 19.45 -5.08 16.46
CA THR A 470 18.36 -5.45 17.36
C THR A 470 17.67 -6.76 17.00
N LEU A 471 17.81 -7.24 15.75
CA LEU A 471 17.33 -8.57 15.33
C LEU A 471 18.38 -9.66 15.54
N GLU A 472 19.68 -9.31 15.63
CA GLU A 472 20.76 -10.29 15.80
C GLU A 472 20.83 -10.83 17.24
N GLU A 473 20.28 -10.13 18.21
CA GLU A 473 20.25 -10.55 19.63
C GLU A 473 19.29 -11.69 19.94
N SER A 474 18.53 -12.18 18.96
CA SER A 474 17.71 -13.39 19.09
C SER A 474 18.43 -14.59 18.46
N PRO A 475 19.20 -15.37 19.23
CA PRO A 475 20.03 -16.49 18.71
C PRO A 475 19.22 -17.61 18.04
N GLU A 476 17.90 -17.57 18.13
CA GLU A 476 17.02 -18.66 17.74
C GLU A 476 16.55 -18.61 16.27
N GLN A 477 16.79 -17.51 15.53
CA GLN A 477 16.36 -17.40 14.11
C GLN A 477 17.47 -17.73 13.09
N VAL A 478 18.71 -17.97 13.53
CA VAL A 478 19.87 -18.15 12.62
C VAL A 478 20.05 -19.57 12.10
N ASN A 479 19.42 -20.58 12.71
CA ASN A 479 19.67 -22.00 12.36
C ASN A 479 18.89 -22.53 11.13
N GLY A 480 18.17 -21.70 10.39
CA GLY A 480 17.61 -22.07 9.08
C GLY A 480 18.54 -21.78 7.88
N GLN A 481 19.78 -21.34 8.12
CA GLN A 481 20.75 -21.10 7.06
C GLN A 481 21.51 -22.40 6.76
N THR A 482 21.01 -23.18 5.83
CA THR A 482 21.91 -24.03 5.03
C THR A 482 22.79 -23.08 4.21
N ASP A 483 24.11 -23.15 4.44
CA ASP A 483 25.12 -22.40 3.71
C ASP A 483 24.91 -22.52 2.19
N ALA A 484 24.35 -21.50 1.57
CA ALA A 484 24.18 -21.42 0.11
C ALA A 484 25.53 -21.29 -0.63
N ARG A 485 26.67 -21.37 0.08
CA ARG A 485 28.02 -21.35 -0.50
C ARG A 485 28.55 -22.72 -0.96
N ALA A 486 27.80 -23.80 -0.70
CA ALA A 486 28.28 -25.16 -1.03
C ALA A 486 27.54 -25.83 -2.21
N MET A 487 26.70 -25.12 -2.94
CA MET A 487 26.01 -25.70 -4.12
C MET A 487 26.41 -24.99 -5.41
N ASP A 488 27.68 -25.03 -5.76
CA ASP A 488 28.14 -24.92 -7.14
C ASP A 488 28.17 -26.34 -7.75
N GLY A 489 27.01 -26.82 -8.11
CA GLY A 489 26.80 -28.13 -8.72
C GLY A 489 25.31 -28.33 -8.96
N THR A 490 24.87 -27.95 -10.15
CA THR A 490 23.51 -28.14 -10.65
C THR A 490 23.07 -29.61 -10.66
N GLN A 491 22.61 -30.14 -9.52
CA GLN A 491 21.68 -31.25 -9.48
C GLN A 491 20.38 -30.74 -8.87
N ALA A 492 19.33 -30.68 -9.68
CA ALA A 492 17.98 -30.47 -9.19
C ALA A 492 17.65 -31.63 -8.24
N LEU A 493 17.25 -31.32 -7.01
CA LEU A 493 16.76 -32.31 -6.06
C LEU A 493 15.57 -33.05 -6.68
N GLU A 494 15.56 -34.36 -6.58
CA GLU A 494 14.40 -35.16 -6.98
C GLU A 494 13.18 -34.75 -6.13
N PRO A 495 11.94 -34.86 -6.68
CA PRO A 495 10.73 -34.43 -5.97
C PRO A 495 10.58 -35.01 -4.56
N ASP A 496 11.07 -36.23 -4.33
CA ASP A 496 11.03 -36.89 -3.02
C ASP A 496 12.05 -36.32 -2.04
N GLU A 497 13.20 -35.86 -2.51
CA GLU A 497 14.21 -35.20 -1.68
C GLU A 497 13.76 -33.78 -1.29
N LEU A 498 13.10 -33.09 -2.20
CA LEU A 498 12.49 -31.79 -1.92
C LEU A 498 11.34 -31.91 -0.90
N ALA A 499 10.51 -32.95 -1.03
CA ALA A 499 9.42 -33.24 -0.10
C ALA A 499 9.96 -33.60 1.30
N ALA A 500 11.05 -34.36 1.38
CA ALA A 500 11.71 -34.71 2.65
C ALA A 500 12.32 -33.46 3.32
N LEU A 501 12.95 -32.55 2.56
CA LEU A 501 13.52 -31.32 3.07
C LEU A 501 12.42 -30.37 3.60
N VAL A 502 11.31 -30.25 2.87
CA VAL A 502 10.14 -29.47 3.29
C VAL A 502 9.50 -30.07 4.54
N ALA A 503 9.37 -31.39 4.62
CA ALA A 503 8.83 -32.07 5.80
C ALA A 503 9.74 -31.87 7.04
N ALA A 504 11.06 -31.88 6.86
CA ALA A 504 12.01 -31.63 7.94
C ALA A 504 11.92 -30.18 8.46
N LEU A 505 11.85 -29.19 7.57
CA LEU A 505 11.69 -27.78 7.92
C LEU A 505 10.35 -27.50 8.64
N VAL A 506 9.26 -28.12 8.18
CA VAL A 506 7.95 -28.00 8.84
C VAL A 506 7.95 -28.66 10.21
N ALA A 507 8.61 -29.83 10.36
CA ALA A 507 8.73 -30.53 11.63
C ALA A 507 9.53 -29.69 12.66
N GLU A 508 10.62 -29.09 12.24
CA GLU A 508 11.45 -28.21 13.08
C GLU A 508 10.67 -26.96 13.55
N GLN A 509 9.92 -26.32 12.65
CA GLN A 509 9.07 -25.19 13.03
C GLN A 509 7.93 -25.59 13.97
N LEU A 510 7.34 -26.76 13.80
CA LEU A 510 6.32 -27.28 14.71
C LEU A 510 6.89 -27.60 16.10
N GLU A 511 8.10 -28.12 16.18
CA GLU A 511 8.80 -28.34 17.45
C GLU A 511 9.14 -27.02 18.14
N HIS A 512 9.56 -26.02 17.37
CA HIS A 512 9.84 -24.68 17.88
C HIS A 512 8.57 -24.01 18.44
N ALA A 513 7.45 -24.05 17.72
CA ALA A 513 6.15 -23.55 18.16
C ALA A 513 5.63 -24.30 19.41
N ARG A 514 5.89 -25.62 19.53
CA ARG A 514 5.58 -26.41 20.73
C ARG A 514 6.45 -26.01 21.94
N SER A 515 7.73 -25.75 21.74
CA SER A 515 8.63 -25.32 22.80
C SER A 515 8.30 -23.92 23.32
N GLN A 516 7.89 -22.99 22.46
CA GLN A 516 7.41 -21.67 22.83
C GLN A 516 6.08 -21.75 23.61
N ARG A 517 5.13 -22.59 23.20
CA ARG A 517 3.89 -22.84 23.95
C ARG A 517 4.14 -23.48 25.33
N ALA A 518 5.13 -24.35 25.44
CA ALA A 518 5.51 -24.94 26.72
C ALA A 518 6.09 -23.91 27.68
N ARG A 519 6.86 -22.93 27.19
CA ARG A 519 7.42 -21.82 27.98
C ARG A 519 6.33 -20.83 28.42
N SER A 520 5.43 -20.44 27.52
CA SER A 520 4.29 -19.55 27.85
C SER A 520 3.26 -20.25 28.75
N GLY A 521 3.07 -21.57 28.61
CA GLY A 521 2.23 -22.39 29.51
C GLY A 521 2.78 -22.43 30.93
N ALA A 522 4.11 -22.51 31.12
CA ALA A 522 4.73 -22.50 32.42
C ALA A 522 4.63 -21.15 33.15
N GLU A 523 4.61 -20.04 32.43
CA GLU A 523 4.34 -18.70 32.98
C GLU A 523 2.86 -18.53 33.34
N SER A 524 1.93 -18.98 32.48
CA SER A 524 0.49 -18.98 32.72
C SER A 524 0.09 -19.87 33.89
N GLU A 525 0.72 -21.04 34.11
CA GLU A 525 0.50 -21.88 35.27
C GLU A 525 0.98 -21.23 36.59
N ARG A 526 2.05 -20.44 36.56
CA ARG A 526 2.50 -19.66 37.71
C ARG A 526 1.53 -18.52 38.05
N GLU A 527 0.96 -17.86 37.06
CA GLU A 527 -0.06 -16.84 37.27
C GLU A 527 -1.41 -17.45 37.73
N THR A 528 -1.90 -18.51 37.12
CA THR A 528 -3.13 -19.20 37.51
C THR A 528 -3.00 -19.80 38.92
N SER A 529 -1.81 -20.25 39.33
CA SER A 529 -1.59 -20.71 40.71
C SER A 529 -1.65 -19.57 41.74
N ARG A 530 -1.16 -18.36 41.36
CA ARG A 530 -1.29 -17.14 42.18
C ARG A 530 -2.75 -16.69 42.32
N TRP A 531 -3.53 -16.73 41.23
CA TRP A 531 -4.95 -16.41 41.25
C TRP A 531 -5.77 -17.40 42.09
N ARG A 532 -5.50 -18.71 41.99
CA ARG A 532 -6.13 -19.74 42.84
C ARG A 532 -5.75 -19.63 44.31
N ALA A 533 -4.55 -19.19 44.63
CA ALA A 533 -4.13 -18.91 46.01
C ALA A 533 -4.78 -17.65 46.58
N ALA A 534 -4.96 -16.61 45.75
CA ALA A 534 -5.66 -15.38 46.12
C ALA A 534 -7.17 -15.61 46.33
N GLY A 535 -7.82 -16.40 45.44
CA GLY A 535 -9.24 -16.77 45.57
C GLY A 535 -9.55 -17.57 46.84
N ARG A 536 -8.65 -18.47 47.24
CA ARG A 536 -8.80 -19.21 48.53
C ARG A 536 -8.66 -18.32 49.75
N ARG A 537 -7.85 -17.27 49.72
CA ARG A 537 -7.75 -16.27 50.80
C ARG A 537 -8.95 -15.33 50.84
N ALA A 538 -9.67 -15.14 49.78
CA ALA A 538 -10.85 -14.29 49.68
C ALA A 538 -12.19 -15.01 50.02
N GLY A 539 -12.18 -16.30 50.40
CA GLY A 539 -13.36 -17.02 50.87
C GLY A 539 -14.41 -17.34 49.79
N MET A 540 -14.05 -17.28 48.49
CA MET A 540 -14.94 -17.72 47.42
C MET A 540 -14.84 -19.24 47.23
N GLY A 541 -15.89 -19.93 47.69
CA GLY A 541 -16.05 -21.37 47.57
C GLY A 541 -16.22 -21.79 46.08
N SER A 542 -15.86 -23.01 45.82
CA SER A 542 -15.86 -23.73 44.54
C SER A 542 -17.12 -23.52 43.71
N TRP A 543 -16.91 -23.04 42.48
CA TRP A 543 -17.72 -23.34 41.32
C TRP A 543 -16.84 -24.01 40.23
#